data_a20b85983760a4cf03278794a07cea9d
#
_entry.id   a20b85983760a4cf03278794a07cea9d
#
_cell.length_a   1.000
_cell.length_b   1.000
_cell.length_c   1.000
_cell.angle_alpha   90.00
_cell.angle_beta   90.00
_cell.angle_gamma   90.00
#
_symmetry.space_group_name_H-M   'P 1'
#
loop_
_entity.id
_entity.type
_entity.pdbx_description
1 polymer ?
#
loop_
_entity_poly.entity_id
_entity_poly.type
_entity_poly.pdbx_seq_one_letter_code
_entity_poly.pdbx_strand_id
1 'polypeptide(L)'
;MKVTLLEPLRVPEALIQSLGQGITERGHEFEYYSDKTTDPAELIKRSQGADIVMIANNPYPAEVIEALDQLKLINVAFTGVDHVDASATKAKNIAIANAAGYSNQAVAELVIGLTLDVYRSMTQGDSDIRQADNFPGLIQGREIKGKTVGIIGTGKIGLMTAQLFKAFGANVIAYSRSEKAEALEMGIEYKSLDEVMAESDIISIHLPLNDSTRGTISKEKLELMKESAILINCARGPIIDNEALAHLLNAGKIAGAGIDVFDMEPPIPSDYPLLSAKNTVLTPHVAYLTDEAMILRAHIAFENTLAYLDGKPQNIVN
;
A
#
# COMPACT_ATOMS: atom_id res chain seq x y z
N MET A 1 3.00 14.59 29.10
CA MET A 1 2.82 13.25 28.47
C MET A 1 4.16 12.74 28.00
N LYS A 2 4.33 11.41 27.99
CA LYS A 2 5.48 10.76 27.37
C LYS A 2 5.09 10.23 25.98
N VAL A 3 5.89 10.57 24.97
CA VAL A 3 5.76 10.13 23.58
C VAL A 3 6.94 9.24 23.25
N THR A 4 6.69 8.04 22.74
CA THR A 4 7.76 7.10 22.39
C THR A 4 7.62 6.67 20.93
N LEU A 5 8.66 6.93 20.11
CA LEU A 5 8.78 6.39 18.75
C LEU A 5 9.55 5.07 18.81
N LEU A 6 8.88 3.96 18.52
CA LEU A 6 9.36 2.60 18.80
C LEU A 6 10.23 1.98 17.70
N GLU A 7 10.32 2.62 16.55
CA GLU A 7 11.07 2.13 15.40
C GLU A 7 11.51 3.26 14.46
N PRO A 8 12.54 3.05 13.63
CA PRO A 8 12.98 4.05 12.66
C PRO A 8 11.95 4.29 11.55
N LEU A 9 11.77 5.55 11.14
CA LEU A 9 10.85 5.95 10.07
C LEU A 9 11.52 5.99 8.67
N ARG A 10 12.71 5.42 8.51
CA ARG A 10 13.51 5.45 7.25
C ARG A 10 13.78 6.88 6.74
N VAL A 11 14.01 7.79 7.66
CA VAL A 11 14.47 9.16 7.40
C VAL A 11 15.73 9.42 8.21
N PRO A 12 16.53 10.46 7.87
CA PRO A 12 17.69 10.82 8.66
C PRO A 12 17.34 11.09 10.13
N GLU A 13 18.16 10.61 11.05
CA GLU A 13 17.94 10.81 12.50
C GLU A 13 17.84 12.30 12.88
N ALA A 14 18.58 13.15 12.21
CA ALA A 14 18.50 14.60 12.40
C ALA A 14 17.09 15.15 12.16
N LEU A 15 16.32 14.59 11.22
CA LEU A 15 14.92 14.96 10.99
C LEU A 15 14.04 14.50 12.16
N ILE A 16 14.24 13.28 12.67
CA ILE A 16 13.50 12.77 13.84
C ILE A 16 13.76 13.67 15.06
N GLN A 17 15.01 14.03 15.31
CA GLN A 17 15.37 14.91 16.41
C GLN A 17 14.74 16.30 16.26
N SER A 18 14.80 16.87 15.06
CA SER A 18 14.17 18.17 14.76
C SER A 18 12.64 18.15 14.97
N LEU A 19 11.97 17.11 14.49
CA LEU A 19 10.52 16.96 14.67
C LEU A 19 10.15 16.70 16.14
N GLY A 20 10.98 15.94 16.87
CA GLY A 20 10.81 15.67 18.30
C GLY A 20 10.97 16.92 19.18
N GLN A 21 11.71 17.94 18.75
CA GLN A 21 11.80 19.22 19.45
C GLN A 21 10.43 19.87 19.66
N GLY A 22 9.52 19.77 18.67
CA GLY A 22 8.16 20.29 18.79
C GLY A 22 7.37 19.67 19.94
N ILE A 23 7.68 18.44 20.36
CA ILE A 23 7.10 17.74 21.50
C ILE A 23 7.72 18.25 22.81
N THR A 24 9.04 18.34 22.87
CA THR A 24 9.75 18.78 24.08
C THR A 24 9.55 20.27 24.40
N GLU A 25 9.45 21.11 23.39
CA GLU A 25 9.10 22.54 23.53
C GLU A 25 7.72 22.78 24.15
N ARG A 26 6.80 21.79 24.01
CA ARG A 26 5.49 21.81 24.68
C ARG A 26 5.53 21.26 26.11
N GLY A 27 6.71 20.97 26.63
CA GLY A 27 6.88 20.42 27.99
C GLY A 27 6.56 18.93 28.11
N HIS A 28 6.60 18.19 27.02
CA HIS A 28 6.38 16.72 26.99
C HIS A 28 7.70 15.98 26.82
N GLU A 29 7.73 14.69 27.16
CA GLU A 29 8.89 13.83 26.98
C GLU A 29 8.85 13.17 25.61
N PHE A 30 9.98 13.11 24.92
CA PHE A 30 10.12 12.37 23.66
C PHE A 30 11.27 11.38 23.74
N GLU A 31 10.97 10.11 23.46
CA GLU A 31 11.94 9.03 23.42
C GLU A 31 11.89 8.37 22.02
N TYR A 32 13.06 8.01 21.48
CA TYR A 32 13.19 7.40 20.18
C TYR A 32 14.10 6.19 20.20
N TYR A 33 13.63 5.08 19.61
CA TYR A 33 14.39 3.86 19.37
C TYR A 33 14.80 3.79 17.89
N SER A 34 16.10 3.74 17.65
CA SER A 34 16.70 3.74 16.30
C SER A 34 16.77 2.33 15.68
N ASP A 35 16.43 1.29 16.42
CA ASP A 35 16.37 -0.10 15.98
C ASP A 35 14.94 -0.64 16.03
N LYS A 36 14.64 -1.58 15.14
CA LYS A 36 13.35 -2.24 15.05
C LYS A 36 13.33 -3.53 15.87
N THR A 37 12.24 -3.75 16.62
CA THR A 37 11.94 -5.04 17.25
C THR A 37 10.49 -5.44 16.97
N THR A 38 10.25 -6.75 16.87
CA THR A 38 8.90 -7.33 16.80
C THR A 38 8.62 -8.22 18.01
N ASP A 39 9.57 -8.31 18.96
CA ASP A 39 9.38 -9.06 20.20
C ASP A 39 8.39 -8.34 21.13
N PRO A 40 7.26 -8.97 21.48
CA PRO A 40 6.24 -8.36 22.33
C PRO A 40 6.78 -7.89 23.69
N ALA A 41 7.67 -8.66 24.30
CA ALA A 41 8.24 -8.31 25.61
C ALA A 41 9.09 -7.02 25.53
N GLU A 42 9.88 -6.87 24.47
CA GLU A 42 10.67 -5.66 24.27
C GLU A 42 9.78 -4.47 23.86
N LEU A 43 8.72 -4.70 23.05
CA LEU A 43 7.73 -3.66 22.72
C LEU A 43 7.01 -3.15 23.97
N ILE A 44 6.58 -4.05 24.89
CA ILE A 44 6.00 -3.68 26.17
C ILE A 44 7.00 -2.81 26.96
N LYS A 45 8.24 -3.25 27.10
CA LYS A 45 9.28 -2.54 27.85
C LYS A 45 9.52 -1.13 27.28
N ARG A 46 9.67 -0.99 25.97
CA ARG A 46 9.87 0.31 25.28
C ARG A 46 8.66 1.22 25.40
N SER A 47 7.45 0.68 25.55
CA SER A 47 6.21 1.43 25.67
C SER A 47 5.82 1.78 27.10
N GLN A 48 6.56 1.29 28.11
CA GLN A 48 6.23 1.55 29.52
C GLN A 48 6.20 3.04 29.85
N GLY A 49 5.10 3.46 30.46
CA GLY A 49 4.87 4.86 30.86
C GLY A 49 4.58 5.81 29.69
N ALA A 50 4.49 5.33 28.44
CA ALA A 50 4.11 6.16 27.31
C ALA A 50 2.60 6.45 27.32
N ASP A 51 2.23 7.72 27.16
CA ASP A 51 0.87 8.13 26.84
C ASP A 51 0.58 7.97 25.34
N ILE A 52 1.61 8.14 24.50
CA ILE A 52 1.53 8.05 23.04
C ILE A 52 2.67 7.17 22.55
N VAL A 53 2.35 6.16 21.76
CA VAL A 53 3.36 5.42 20.98
C VAL A 53 3.23 5.79 19.51
N MET A 54 4.38 5.93 18.84
CA MET A 54 4.49 6.10 17.41
C MET A 54 5.14 4.84 16.84
N ILE A 55 4.50 4.22 15.87
CA ILE A 55 4.99 3.03 15.16
C ILE A 55 4.88 3.24 13.65
N ALA A 56 5.61 2.48 12.86
CA ALA A 56 5.41 2.39 11.42
C ALA A 56 4.68 1.09 11.08
N ASN A 57 5.43 0.01 10.87
CA ASN A 57 4.86 -1.30 10.52
C ASN A 57 5.21 -2.42 11.54
N ASN A 58 5.60 -2.07 12.74
CA ASN A 58 5.74 -3.05 13.82
C ASN A 58 4.38 -3.65 14.15
N PRO A 59 4.26 -4.98 14.28
CA PRO A 59 3.07 -5.59 14.88
C PRO A 59 2.82 -5.00 16.27
N TYR A 60 1.58 -4.69 16.57
CA TYR A 60 1.21 -4.20 17.90
C TYR A 60 -0.01 -4.99 18.39
N PRO A 61 0.22 -6.24 18.83
CA PRO A 61 -0.81 -7.20 19.17
C PRO A 61 -1.50 -6.88 20.52
N ALA A 62 -2.61 -7.57 20.78
CA ALA A 62 -3.40 -7.39 22.00
C ALA A 62 -2.56 -7.47 23.27
N GLU A 63 -1.67 -8.47 23.39
CA GLU A 63 -0.81 -8.66 24.56
C GLU A 63 0.06 -7.43 24.90
N VAL A 64 0.54 -6.71 23.89
CA VAL A 64 1.30 -5.47 24.09
C VAL A 64 0.38 -4.35 24.57
N ILE A 65 -0.77 -4.19 23.91
CA ILE A 65 -1.75 -3.15 24.23
C ILE A 65 -2.32 -3.36 25.65
N GLU A 66 -2.65 -4.58 26.00
CA GLU A 66 -3.23 -4.93 27.31
C GLU A 66 -2.27 -4.67 28.49
N ALA A 67 -0.97 -4.80 28.25
CA ALA A 67 0.08 -4.55 29.25
C ALA A 67 0.32 -3.07 29.56
N LEU A 68 -0.30 -2.14 28.82
CA LEU A 68 -0.05 -0.70 28.91
C LEU A 68 -1.26 0.05 29.46
N ASP A 69 -1.20 0.50 30.71
CA ASP A 69 -2.35 1.14 31.39
C ASP A 69 -2.49 2.64 31.08
N GLN A 70 -1.42 3.30 30.64
CA GLN A 70 -1.38 4.75 30.42
C GLN A 70 -1.54 5.15 28.96
N LEU A 71 -1.51 4.19 28.04
CA LEU A 71 -1.52 4.45 26.60
C LEU A 71 -2.86 5.04 26.17
N LYS A 72 -2.82 6.14 25.46
CA LYS A 72 -4.00 6.91 24.98
C LYS A 72 -4.08 6.97 23.45
N LEU A 73 -2.93 6.95 22.78
CA LEU A 73 -2.83 7.05 21.33
C LEU A 73 -1.77 6.10 20.80
N ILE A 74 -2.14 5.33 19.78
CA ILE A 74 -1.22 4.65 18.89
C ILE A 74 -1.20 5.43 17.57
N ASN A 75 -0.09 6.11 17.28
CA ASN A 75 0.08 6.90 16.07
C ASN A 75 0.87 6.09 15.04
N VAL A 76 0.17 5.59 14.05
CA VAL A 76 0.72 4.72 13.00
C VAL A 76 1.23 5.57 11.84
N ALA A 77 2.53 5.60 11.66
CA ALA A 77 3.19 6.28 10.54
C ALA A 77 3.07 5.46 9.23
N PHE A 78 1.86 5.00 8.94
CA PHE A 78 1.43 4.30 7.72
C PHE A 78 -0.02 4.63 7.41
N THR A 79 -0.50 4.29 6.21
CA THR A 79 -1.92 4.41 5.85
C THR A 79 -2.74 3.27 6.45
N GLY A 80 -2.27 2.02 6.30
CA GLY A 80 -2.92 0.84 6.88
C GLY A 80 -2.58 0.70 8.36
N VAL A 81 -3.55 0.21 9.15
CA VAL A 81 -3.42 -0.01 10.59
C VAL A 81 -3.68 -1.49 10.97
N ASP A 82 -3.65 -2.37 9.98
CA ASP A 82 -4.05 -3.79 10.11
C ASP A 82 -3.16 -4.59 11.08
N HIS A 83 -1.96 -4.08 11.40
CA HIS A 83 -0.98 -4.67 12.33
C HIS A 83 -1.19 -4.24 13.79
N VAL A 84 -2.19 -3.39 14.06
CA VAL A 84 -2.62 -3.00 15.42
C VAL A 84 -3.90 -3.73 15.77
N ASP A 85 -3.95 -4.36 16.96
CA ASP A 85 -5.17 -5.05 17.41
C ASP A 85 -6.30 -4.06 17.71
N ALA A 86 -7.30 -4.02 16.81
CA ALA A 86 -8.43 -3.10 16.91
C ALA A 86 -9.36 -3.44 18.10
N SER A 87 -9.44 -4.71 18.51
CA SER A 87 -10.29 -5.14 19.61
C SER A 87 -9.72 -4.68 20.95
N ALA A 88 -8.42 -4.87 21.16
CA ALA A 88 -7.72 -4.43 22.36
C ALA A 88 -7.72 -2.90 22.50
N THR A 89 -7.47 -2.15 21.41
CA THR A 89 -7.52 -0.69 21.42
C THR A 89 -8.90 -0.17 21.77
N LYS A 90 -9.95 -0.77 21.20
CA LYS A 90 -11.34 -0.42 21.49
C LYS A 90 -11.70 -0.70 22.95
N ALA A 91 -11.30 -1.86 23.50
CA ALA A 91 -11.56 -2.26 24.88
C ALA A 91 -10.93 -1.29 25.90
N LYS A 92 -9.77 -0.71 25.57
CA LYS A 92 -9.04 0.25 26.41
C LYS A 92 -9.32 1.71 26.05
N ASN A 93 -10.20 2.02 25.10
CA ASN A 93 -10.46 3.36 24.58
C ASN A 93 -9.18 4.09 24.10
N ILE A 94 -8.28 3.36 23.46
CA ILE A 94 -7.05 3.90 22.87
C ILE A 94 -7.37 4.37 21.46
N ALA A 95 -7.07 5.62 21.14
CA ALA A 95 -7.22 6.16 19.79
C ALA A 95 -6.12 5.62 18.86
N ILE A 96 -6.45 5.42 17.60
CA ILE A 96 -5.48 5.11 16.53
C ILE A 96 -5.51 6.26 15.54
N ALA A 97 -4.34 6.90 15.32
CA ALA A 97 -4.14 7.83 14.21
C ALA A 97 -3.31 7.17 13.12
N ASN A 98 -3.51 7.57 11.87
CA ASN A 98 -2.69 7.10 10.76
C ASN A 98 -2.08 8.25 9.94
N ALA A 99 -1.12 7.92 9.08
CA ALA A 99 -0.46 8.89 8.21
C ALA A 99 -1.03 8.85 6.77
N ALA A 100 -2.34 8.66 6.61
CA ALA A 100 -2.96 8.56 5.29
C ALA A 100 -2.58 9.74 4.38
N GLY A 101 -2.24 9.44 3.13
CA GLY A 101 -1.90 10.44 2.12
C GLY A 101 -0.42 10.57 1.79
N TYR A 102 0.48 10.09 2.64
CA TYR A 102 1.92 10.23 2.45
C TYR A 102 2.46 9.57 1.18
N SER A 103 1.87 8.45 0.76
CA SER A 103 2.37 7.63 -0.34
C SER A 103 1.50 7.66 -1.60
N ASN A 104 0.52 8.56 -1.68
CA ASN A 104 -0.41 8.56 -2.82
C ASN A 104 0.31 8.66 -4.16
N GLN A 105 1.28 9.58 -4.27
CA GLN A 105 2.09 9.77 -5.48
C GLN A 105 2.98 8.56 -5.73
N ALA A 106 3.72 8.11 -4.73
CA ALA A 106 4.65 6.98 -4.84
C ALA A 106 3.95 5.71 -5.36
N VAL A 107 2.79 5.37 -4.78
CA VAL A 107 2.01 4.19 -5.20
C VAL A 107 1.50 4.35 -6.62
N ALA A 108 0.95 5.52 -6.97
CA ALA A 108 0.45 5.77 -8.33
C ALA A 108 1.56 5.67 -9.38
N GLU A 109 2.75 6.17 -9.07
CA GLU A 109 3.93 6.07 -9.96
C GLU A 109 4.42 4.63 -10.12
N LEU A 110 4.47 3.83 -9.04
CA LEU A 110 4.84 2.42 -9.16
C LEU A 110 3.83 1.64 -10.00
N VAL A 111 2.52 1.93 -9.88
CA VAL A 111 1.49 1.32 -10.75
C VAL A 111 1.79 1.58 -12.22
N ILE A 112 2.17 2.80 -12.59
CA ILE A 112 2.61 3.12 -13.97
C ILE A 112 3.90 2.37 -14.31
N GLY A 113 4.88 2.34 -13.40
CA GLY A 113 6.14 1.60 -13.59
C GLY A 113 5.90 0.12 -13.86
N LEU A 114 5.12 -0.57 -13.03
CA LEU A 114 4.76 -1.98 -13.21
C LEU A 114 3.98 -2.21 -14.51
N THR A 115 3.05 -1.30 -14.86
CA THR A 115 2.32 -1.36 -16.13
C THR A 115 3.26 -1.31 -17.33
N LEU A 116 4.22 -0.37 -17.32
CA LEU A 116 5.22 -0.24 -18.38
C LEU A 116 6.16 -1.44 -18.42
N ASP A 117 6.57 -1.96 -17.27
CA ASP A 117 7.44 -3.15 -17.24
C ASP A 117 6.72 -4.37 -17.83
N VAL A 118 5.49 -4.66 -17.40
CA VAL A 118 4.71 -5.78 -17.97
C VAL A 118 4.44 -5.56 -19.47
N TYR A 119 4.11 -4.35 -19.92
CA TYR A 119 3.81 -4.05 -21.32
C TYR A 119 5.05 -4.06 -22.22
N ARG A 120 6.21 -3.73 -21.69
CA ARG A 120 7.45 -3.58 -22.45
C ARG A 120 8.50 -4.64 -22.10
N SER A 121 8.17 -5.56 -21.17
CA SER A 121 9.06 -6.63 -20.67
C SER A 121 10.45 -6.08 -20.29
N MET A 122 10.49 -4.96 -19.52
CA MET A 122 11.75 -4.25 -19.24
C MET A 122 12.67 -5.09 -18.36
N THR A 123 12.16 -5.68 -17.28
CA THR A 123 12.93 -6.56 -16.39
C THR A 123 13.44 -7.80 -17.13
N GLN A 124 12.60 -8.42 -17.98
CA GLN A 124 13.03 -9.56 -18.79
C GLN A 124 14.06 -9.12 -19.83
N GLY A 125 13.86 -8.02 -20.52
CA GLY A 125 14.78 -7.49 -21.50
C GLY A 125 16.15 -7.12 -20.91
N ASP A 126 16.20 -6.55 -19.69
CA ASP A 126 17.46 -6.33 -18.97
C ASP A 126 18.17 -7.65 -18.66
N SER A 127 17.43 -8.66 -18.18
CA SER A 127 17.96 -9.99 -17.94
C SER A 127 18.50 -10.64 -19.22
N ASP A 128 17.75 -10.52 -20.31
CA ASP A 128 18.10 -11.14 -21.60
C ASP A 128 19.35 -10.51 -22.22
N ILE A 129 19.45 -9.18 -22.23
CA ILE A 129 20.62 -8.49 -22.83
C ILE A 129 21.91 -8.77 -22.02
N ARG A 130 21.80 -9.04 -20.73
CA ARG A 130 22.96 -9.43 -19.89
C ARG A 130 23.47 -10.83 -20.19
N GLN A 131 22.72 -11.66 -20.94
CA GLN A 131 23.16 -12.99 -21.38
C GLN A 131 24.12 -12.92 -22.57
N ALA A 132 24.40 -11.76 -23.11
CA ALA A 132 25.36 -11.51 -24.18
C ALA A 132 25.13 -12.42 -25.41
N ASP A 133 26.06 -13.39 -25.66
CA ASP A 133 25.98 -14.29 -26.82
C ASP A 133 24.76 -15.23 -26.84
N ASN A 134 24.07 -15.38 -25.70
CA ASN A 134 22.84 -16.18 -25.58
C ASN A 134 21.55 -15.34 -25.60
N PHE A 135 21.57 -14.16 -26.20
CA PHE A 135 20.42 -13.29 -26.32
C PHE A 135 19.26 -13.98 -27.05
N PRO A 136 18.07 -14.15 -26.42
CA PRO A 136 16.97 -14.93 -26.98
C PRO A 136 16.18 -14.22 -28.08
N GLY A 137 16.39 -12.89 -28.26
CA GLY A 137 15.72 -12.09 -29.26
C GLY A 137 14.85 -10.98 -28.68
N LEU A 138 14.16 -10.23 -29.55
CA LEU A 138 13.35 -9.08 -29.19
C LEU A 138 11.94 -9.51 -28.77
N ILE A 139 11.42 -8.89 -27.72
CA ILE A 139 10.02 -9.02 -27.28
C ILE A 139 9.25 -7.77 -27.72
N GLN A 140 8.18 -7.96 -28.52
CA GLN A 140 7.35 -6.87 -28.98
C GLN A 140 6.40 -6.42 -27.84
N GLY A 141 6.51 -5.14 -27.43
CA GLY A 141 5.72 -4.55 -26.38
C GLY A 141 4.41 -3.89 -26.85
N ARG A 142 3.72 -3.24 -25.91
CA ARG A 142 2.45 -2.53 -26.10
C ARG A 142 2.56 -1.10 -25.60
N GLU A 143 1.61 -0.25 -26.00
CA GLU A 143 1.47 1.16 -25.55
C GLU A 143 0.25 1.30 -24.65
N ILE A 144 0.30 2.26 -23.71
CA ILE A 144 -0.84 2.62 -22.84
C ILE A 144 -1.86 3.50 -23.59
N LYS A 145 -1.37 4.35 -24.52
CA LYS A 145 -2.22 5.25 -25.29
C LYS A 145 -3.38 4.51 -25.97
N GLY A 146 -4.60 5.03 -25.78
CA GLY A 146 -5.82 4.45 -26.36
C GLY A 146 -6.33 3.17 -25.69
N LYS A 147 -5.66 2.66 -24.64
CA LYS A 147 -6.14 1.54 -23.86
C LYS A 147 -7.25 1.94 -22.91
N THR A 148 -8.12 1.00 -22.59
CA THR A 148 -9.09 1.14 -21.50
C THR A 148 -8.46 0.70 -20.19
N VAL A 149 -8.42 1.60 -19.21
CA VAL A 149 -7.88 1.35 -17.86
C VAL A 149 -9.01 1.30 -16.86
N GLY A 150 -9.18 0.16 -16.19
CA GLY A 150 -10.14 -0.05 -15.11
C GLY A 150 -9.52 0.26 -13.75
N ILE A 151 -10.03 1.27 -13.08
CA ILE A 151 -9.63 1.63 -11.70
C ILE A 151 -10.63 1.04 -10.73
N ILE A 152 -10.18 0.07 -9.93
CA ILE A 152 -11.02 -0.57 -8.91
C ILE A 152 -10.75 0.10 -7.56
N GLY A 153 -11.62 1.04 -7.18
CA GLY A 153 -11.47 1.90 -6.00
C GLY A 153 -11.01 3.32 -6.34
N THR A 154 -11.91 4.29 -6.23
CA THR A 154 -11.65 5.72 -6.50
C THR A 154 -11.33 6.51 -5.24
N GLY A 155 -10.50 5.93 -4.36
CA GLY A 155 -9.85 6.65 -3.27
C GLY A 155 -8.76 7.60 -3.79
N LYS A 156 -8.05 8.29 -2.90
CA LYS A 156 -6.99 9.27 -3.28
C LYS A 156 -5.93 8.66 -4.21
N ILE A 157 -5.45 7.45 -3.92
CA ILE A 157 -4.47 6.75 -4.76
C ILE A 157 -5.08 6.38 -6.12
N GLY A 158 -6.30 5.80 -6.13
CA GLY A 158 -6.96 5.41 -7.38
C GLY A 158 -7.23 6.58 -8.31
N LEU A 159 -7.66 7.74 -7.77
CA LEU A 159 -7.85 8.96 -8.56
C LEU A 159 -6.53 9.51 -9.11
N MET A 160 -5.47 9.50 -8.33
CA MET A 160 -4.13 9.93 -8.78
C MET A 160 -3.60 8.99 -9.88
N THR A 161 -3.76 7.68 -9.71
CA THR A 161 -3.42 6.68 -10.74
C THR A 161 -4.23 6.90 -12.02
N ALA A 162 -5.53 7.16 -11.89
CA ALA A 162 -6.40 7.49 -13.03
C ALA A 162 -5.90 8.74 -13.79
N GLN A 163 -5.50 9.78 -13.06
CA GLN A 163 -4.94 11.00 -13.64
C GLN A 163 -3.66 10.72 -14.42
N LEU A 164 -2.75 9.91 -13.88
CA LEU A 164 -1.52 9.53 -14.58
C LEU A 164 -1.84 8.73 -15.85
N PHE A 165 -2.72 7.73 -15.81
CA PHE A 165 -3.11 6.99 -17.01
C PHE A 165 -3.76 7.88 -18.07
N LYS A 166 -4.59 8.86 -17.67
CA LYS A 166 -5.14 9.85 -18.61
C LYS A 166 -4.04 10.70 -19.26
N ALA A 167 -3.00 11.07 -18.51
CA ALA A 167 -1.84 11.79 -19.07
C ALA A 167 -1.08 10.94 -20.11
N PHE A 168 -1.09 9.60 -19.98
CA PHE A 168 -0.58 8.68 -21.01
C PHE A 168 -1.55 8.49 -22.20
N GLY A 169 -2.72 9.15 -22.19
CA GLY A 169 -3.71 9.05 -23.27
C GLY A 169 -4.60 7.80 -23.21
N ALA A 170 -4.76 7.19 -22.03
CA ALA A 170 -5.68 6.09 -21.81
C ALA A 170 -7.13 6.60 -21.64
N ASN A 171 -8.11 5.73 -21.94
CA ASN A 171 -9.50 5.87 -21.54
C ASN A 171 -9.67 5.23 -20.16
N VAL A 172 -10.20 5.95 -19.17
CA VAL A 172 -10.33 5.45 -17.80
C VAL A 172 -11.79 5.21 -17.46
N ILE A 173 -12.09 4.00 -17.01
CA ILE A 173 -13.35 3.60 -16.37
C ILE A 173 -13.09 3.20 -14.93
N ALA A 174 -14.10 3.22 -14.07
CA ALA A 174 -13.90 2.89 -12.66
C ALA A 174 -15.05 2.09 -12.05
N TYR A 175 -14.69 1.31 -11.01
CA TYR A 175 -15.63 0.74 -10.06
C TYR A 175 -15.32 1.24 -8.65
N SER A 176 -16.35 1.68 -7.93
CA SER A 176 -16.26 2.00 -6.50
C SER A 176 -17.67 1.93 -5.90
N ARG A 177 -17.75 1.71 -4.56
CA ARG A 177 -19.04 1.70 -3.84
C ARG A 177 -19.79 3.05 -3.90
N SER A 178 -19.06 4.13 -4.06
CA SER A 178 -19.59 5.48 -4.21
C SER A 178 -18.84 6.23 -5.29
N GLU A 179 -19.57 6.94 -6.13
CA GLU A 179 -18.99 7.83 -7.12
C GLU A 179 -18.38 9.05 -6.44
N LYS A 180 -17.27 9.54 -6.99
CA LYS A 180 -16.57 10.74 -6.54
C LYS A 180 -16.72 11.85 -7.56
N ALA A 181 -17.05 13.05 -7.10
CA ALA A 181 -17.20 14.20 -7.99
C ALA A 181 -15.92 14.46 -8.80
N GLU A 182 -14.76 14.33 -8.15
CA GLU A 182 -13.45 14.51 -8.80
C GLU A 182 -13.22 13.51 -9.95
N ALA A 183 -13.72 12.27 -9.83
CA ALA A 183 -13.65 11.30 -10.92
C ALA A 183 -14.53 11.67 -12.10
N LEU A 184 -15.77 12.12 -11.83
CA LEU A 184 -16.71 12.56 -12.85
C LEU A 184 -16.19 13.82 -13.58
N GLU A 185 -15.61 14.77 -12.86
CA GLU A 185 -14.96 15.96 -13.42
C GLU A 185 -13.76 15.60 -14.34
N MET A 186 -13.05 14.51 -14.01
CA MET A 186 -12.01 13.96 -14.89
C MET A 186 -12.59 13.21 -16.12
N GLY A 187 -13.93 13.08 -16.22
CA GLY A 187 -14.58 12.31 -17.29
C GLY A 187 -14.40 10.81 -17.16
N ILE A 188 -14.28 10.30 -15.92
CA ILE A 188 -14.23 8.86 -15.64
C ILE A 188 -15.66 8.34 -15.54
N GLU A 189 -15.97 7.30 -16.31
CA GLU A 189 -17.24 6.60 -16.27
C GLU A 189 -17.21 5.51 -15.20
N TYR A 190 -18.21 5.50 -14.31
CA TYR A 190 -18.39 4.42 -13.36
C TYR A 190 -19.19 3.26 -13.99
N LYS A 191 -18.74 2.05 -13.73
CA LYS A 191 -19.33 0.80 -14.22
C LYS A 191 -19.42 -0.23 -13.09
N SER A 192 -20.15 -1.30 -13.30
CA SER A 192 -20.13 -2.47 -12.43
C SER A 192 -18.74 -3.10 -12.43
N LEU A 193 -18.40 -3.84 -11.37
CA LEU A 193 -17.13 -4.55 -11.29
C LEU A 193 -16.93 -5.48 -12.49
N ASP A 194 -17.99 -6.19 -12.90
CA ASP A 194 -17.93 -7.14 -14.02
C ASP A 194 -17.63 -6.46 -15.36
N GLU A 195 -18.25 -5.30 -15.60
CA GLU A 195 -17.95 -4.50 -16.79
C GLU A 195 -16.52 -3.98 -16.77
N VAL A 196 -16.03 -3.48 -15.61
CA VAL A 196 -14.65 -3.04 -15.48
C VAL A 196 -13.67 -4.18 -15.76
N MET A 197 -13.93 -5.38 -15.21
CA MET A 197 -13.08 -6.57 -15.47
C MET A 197 -13.10 -6.96 -16.95
N ALA A 198 -14.27 -6.93 -17.61
CA ALA A 198 -14.42 -7.39 -18.99
C ALA A 198 -13.92 -6.38 -20.04
N GLU A 199 -14.07 -5.08 -19.79
CA GLU A 199 -13.79 -4.05 -20.78
C GLU A 199 -12.36 -3.50 -20.71
N SER A 200 -11.65 -3.70 -19.59
CA SER A 200 -10.33 -3.13 -19.40
C SER A 200 -9.22 -3.90 -20.11
N ASP A 201 -8.23 -3.15 -20.60
CA ASP A 201 -6.95 -3.66 -21.08
C ASP A 201 -5.89 -3.66 -19.95
N ILE A 202 -6.07 -2.77 -18.99
CA ILE A 202 -5.25 -2.64 -17.77
C ILE A 202 -6.20 -2.50 -16.60
N ILE A 203 -6.06 -3.34 -15.57
CA ILE A 203 -6.85 -3.26 -14.34
C ILE A 203 -5.91 -2.90 -13.20
N SER A 204 -6.26 -1.85 -12.44
CA SER A 204 -5.48 -1.43 -11.27
C SER A 204 -6.35 -1.38 -10.03
N ILE A 205 -5.89 -2.06 -8.97
CA ILE A 205 -6.63 -2.26 -7.72
C ILE A 205 -6.19 -1.25 -6.67
N HIS A 206 -7.16 -0.54 -6.07
CA HIS A 206 -6.98 0.51 -5.06
C HIS A 206 -8.00 0.40 -3.92
N LEU A 207 -8.39 -0.83 -3.56
CA LEU A 207 -9.29 -1.09 -2.44
C LEU A 207 -8.52 -1.25 -1.12
N PRO A 208 -9.06 -0.79 0.02
CA PRO A 208 -8.55 -1.19 1.33
C PRO A 208 -8.90 -2.66 1.60
N LEU A 209 -8.11 -3.36 2.42
CA LEU A 209 -8.45 -4.70 2.88
C LEU A 209 -9.38 -4.63 4.09
N ASN A 210 -10.53 -5.25 3.96
CA ASN A 210 -11.49 -5.49 5.05
C ASN A 210 -12.39 -6.67 4.66
N ASP A 211 -13.32 -7.07 5.53
CA ASP A 211 -14.20 -8.23 5.30
C ASP A 211 -15.02 -8.12 4.00
N SER A 212 -15.38 -6.90 3.59
CA SER A 212 -16.16 -6.67 2.36
C SER A 212 -15.34 -6.64 1.08
N THR A 213 -14.02 -6.53 1.19
CA THR A 213 -13.11 -6.41 0.02
C THR A 213 -12.18 -7.60 -0.14
N ARG A 214 -12.05 -8.43 0.88
CA ARG A 214 -11.29 -9.69 0.81
C ARG A 214 -11.89 -10.60 -0.25
N GLY A 215 -11.06 -11.09 -1.18
CA GLY A 215 -11.48 -11.97 -2.26
C GLY A 215 -12.45 -11.35 -3.27
N THR A 216 -12.59 -10.01 -3.29
CA THR A 216 -13.48 -9.33 -4.25
C THR A 216 -13.10 -9.65 -5.69
N ILE A 217 -11.81 -9.80 -5.98
CA ILE A 217 -11.33 -10.23 -7.30
C ILE A 217 -11.14 -11.74 -7.24
N SER A 218 -12.27 -12.43 -7.25
CA SER A 218 -12.34 -13.89 -7.25
C SER A 218 -11.92 -14.48 -8.59
N LYS A 219 -11.81 -15.82 -8.65
CA LYS A 219 -11.56 -16.55 -9.90
C LYS A 219 -12.53 -16.17 -11.00
N GLU A 220 -13.84 -16.11 -10.69
CA GLU A 220 -14.90 -15.78 -11.64
C GLU A 220 -14.72 -14.35 -12.19
N LYS A 221 -14.24 -13.41 -11.37
CA LYS A 221 -13.93 -12.05 -11.83
C LYS A 221 -12.71 -12.01 -12.72
N LEU A 222 -11.66 -12.76 -12.36
CA LEU A 222 -10.46 -12.88 -13.18
C LEU A 222 -10.76 -13.52 -14.56
N GLU A 223 -11.67 -14.48 -14.63
CA GLU A 223 -12.09 -15.14 -15.87
C GLU A 223 -12.84 -14.20 -16.83
N LEU A 224 -13.37 -13.05 -16.36
CA LEU A 224 -13.96 -12.02 -17.22
C LEU A 224 -12.92 -11.19 -17.97
N MET A 225 -11.66 -11.20 -17.55
CA MET A 225 -10.61 -10.39 -18.15
C MET A 225 -10.35 -10.79 -19.61
N LYS A 226 -10.00 -9.81 -20.44
CA LYS A 226 -9.50 -10.08 -21.79
C LYS A 226 -8.20 -10.88 -21.73
N GLU A 227 -7.97 -11.78 -22.66
CA GLU A 227 -6.70 -12.51 -22.78
C GLU A 227 -5.49 -11.56 -22.96
N SER A 228 -5.75 -10.39 -23.54
CA SER A 228 -4.74 -9.34 -23.71
C SER A 228 -4.57 -8.43 -22.50
N ALA A 229 -5.43 -8.52 -21.48
CA ALA A 229 -5.40 -7.61 -20.34
C ALA A 229 -4.29 -7.95 -19.35
N ILE A 230 -3.87 -6.94 -18.59
CA ILE A 230 -2.96 -7.09 -17.45
C ILE A 230 -3.62 -6.59 -16.16
N LEU A 231 -3.14 -7.13 -15.04
CA LEU A 231 -3.63 -6.75 -13.72
C LEU A 231 -2.48 -6.21 -12.87
N ILE A 232 -2.72 -5.05 -12.22
CA ILE A 232 -1.76 -4.39 -11.33
C ILE A 232 -2.35 -4.32 -9.92
N ASN A 233 -1.61 -4.83 -8.94
CA ASN A 233 -2.01 -4.76 -7.53
C ASN A 233 -0.88 -4.19 -6.66
N CYS A 234 -1.05 -2.93 -6.25
CA CYS A 234 -0.26 -2.27 -5.22
C CYS A 234 -1.12 -1.93 -3.98
N ALA A 235 -2.26 -2.60 -3.80
CA ALA A 235 -3.18 -2.36 -2.68
C ALA A 235 -2.96 -3.36 -1.54
N ARG A 236 -3.54 -4.56 -1.64
CA ARG A 236 -3.39 -5.66 -0.67
C ARG A 236 -3.54 -7.01 -1.40
N GLY A 237 -2.69 -7.98 -1.06
CA GLY A 237 -2.70 -9.32 -1.66
C GLY A 237 -4.06 -10.03 -1.55
N PRO A 238 -4.64 -10.15 -0.33
CA PRO A 238 -5.86 -10.92 -0.13
C PRO A 238 -7.15 -10.35 -0.78
N ILE A 239 -7.06 -9.26 -1.53
CA ILE A 239 -8.17 -8.75 -2.35
C ILE A 239 -8.38 -9.64 -3.58
N ILE A 240 -7.34 -10.31 -4.04
CA ILE A 240 -7.31 -11.19 -5.22
C ILE A 240 -7.23 -12.65 -4.78
N ASP A 241 -7.86 -13.53 -5.55
CA ASP A 241 -7.53 -14.95 -5.58
C ASP A 241 -6.20 -15.15 -6.33
N ASN A 242 -5.08 -15.11 -5.59
CA ASN A 242 -3.74 -15.16 -6.17
C ASN A 242 -3.40 -16.52 -6.78
N GLU A 243 -4.02 -17.61 -6.30
CA GLU A 243 -3.87 -18.94 -6.89
C GLU A 243 -4.54 -19.01 -8.26
N ALA A 244 -5.79 -18.50 -8.37
CA ALA A 244 -6.51 -18.42 -9.63
C ALA A 244 -5.79 -17.47 -10.63
N LEU A 245 -5.24 -16.34 -10.17
CA LEU A 245 -4.46 -15.44 -11.01
C LEU A 245 -3.24 -16.14 -11.60
N ALA A 246 -2.45 -16.84 -10.77
CA ALA A 246 -1.28 -17.60 -11.24
C ALA A 246 -1.65 -18.69 -12.24
N HIS A 247 -2.77 -19.40 -12.00
CA HIS A 247 -3.29 -20.41 -12.93
C HIS A 247 -3.64 -19.79 -14.30
N LEU A 248 -4.36 -18.68 -14.32
CA LEU A 248 -4.78 -17.98 -15.56
C LEU A 248 -3.59 -17.42 -16.33
N LEU A 249 -2.59 -16.86 -15.64
CA LEU A 249 -1.34 -16.39 -16.23
C LEU A 249 -0.57 -17.54 -16.90
N ASN A 250 -0.42 -18.68 -16.21
CA ASN A 250 0.26 -19.85 -16.72
C ASN A 250 -0.46 -20.48 -17.90
N ALA A 251 -1.80 -20.41 -17.93
CA ALA A 251 -2.66 -20.85 -19.04
C ALA A 251 -2.70 -19.86 -20.21
N GLY A 252 -2.11 -18.66 -20.10
CA GLY A 252 -2.15 -17.62 -21.12
C GLY A 252 -3.51 -16.96 -21.29
N LYS A 253 -4.38 -17.04 -20.27
CA LYS A 253 -5.72 -16.44 -20.25
C LYS A 253 -5.73 -14.99 -19.82
N ILE A 254 -4.61 -14.52 -19.24
CA ILE A 254 -4.33 -13.13 -18.90
C ILE A 254 -2.91 -12.85 -19.38
N ALA A 255 -2.68 -11.66 -19.96
CA ALA A 255 -1.40 -11.35 -20.62
C ALA A 255 -0.25 -11.12 -19.62
N GLY A 256 -0.52 -10.68 -18.41
CA GLY A 256 0.51 -10.43 -17.40
C GLY A 256 -0.02 -9.80 -16.13
N ALA A 257 0.82 -9.68 -15.12
CA ALA A 257 0.48 -9.00 -13.88
C ALA A 257 1.69 -8.28 -13.27
N GLY A 258 1.43 -7.11 -12.65
CA GLY A 258 2.36 -6.38 -11.81
C GLY A 258 1.88 -6.42 -10.35
N ILE A 259 2.64 -7.04 -9.46
CA ILE A 259 2.21 -7.34 -8.10
C ILE A 259 3.25 -6.81 -7.10
N ASP A 260 2.85 -5.88 -6.26
CA ASP A 260 3.68 -5.35 -5.17
C ASP A 260 3.32 -5.94 -3.80
N VAL A 261 2.17 -6.62 -3.70
CA VAL A 261 1.61 -7.11 -2.43
C VAL A 261 1.15 -8.56 -2.53
N PHE A 262 1.31 -9.32 -1.45
CA PHE A 262 1.04 -10.76 -1.38
C PHE A 262 0.05 -11.06 -0.25
N ASP A 263 -0.32 -12.32 -0.07
CA ASP A 263 -1.22 -12.74 1.02
C ASP A 263 -0.57 -12.60 2.40
N MET A 264 0.75 -12.48 2.43
CA MET A 264 1.57 -12.20 3.60
C MET A 264 2.69 -11.22 3.25
N GLU A 265 3.29 -10.59 4.26
CA GLU A 265 4.49 -9.75 4.07
C GLU A 265 5.73 -10.61 3.79
N PRO A 266 6.68 -10.12 2.97
CA PRO A 266 7.96 -10.81 2.76
C PRO A 266 8.75 -11.04 4.07
N PRO A 267 9.45 -12.21 4.19
CA PRO A 267 9.70 -13.22 3.15
C PRO A 267 8.49 -14.12 2.90
N ILE A 268 8.20 -14.36 1.63
CA ILE A 268 7.10 -15.24 1.20
C ILE A 268 7.60 -16.68 0.96
N PRO A 269 6.75 -17.71 1.14
CA PRO A 269 7.14 -19.11 0.88
C PRO A 269 7.60 -19.33 -0.54
N SER A 270 8.62 -20.19 -0.73
CA SER A 270 9.20 -20.43 -2.04
C SER A 270 8.27 -21.13 -3.04
N ASP A 271 7.18 -21.71 -2.56
CA ASP A 271 6.12 -22.36 -3.34
C ASP A 271 4.91 -21.44 -3.61
N TYR A 272 5.01 -20.16 -3.26
CA TYR A 272 3.91 -19.21 -3.50
C TYR A 272 3.59 -19.09 -4.99
N PRO A 273 2.31 -19.24 -5.40
CA PRO A 273 1.91 -19.48 -6.80
C PRO A 273 2.42 -18.43 -7.80
N LEU A 274 2.43 -17.14 -7.39
CA LEU A 274 2.85 -16.06 -8.28
C LEU A 274 4.36 -16.04 -8.56
N LEU A 275 5.21 -16.68 -7.73
CA LEU A 275 6.66 -16.70 -7.94
C LEU A 275 7.06 -17.45 -9.22
N SER A 276 6.24 -18.40 -9.65
CA SER A 276 6.44 -19.18 -10.87
C SER A 276 5.47 -18.84 -11.99
N ALA A 277 4.61 -17.83 -11.79
CA ALA A 277 3.64 -17.42 -12.79
C ALA A 277 4.32 -16.67 -13.95
N LYS A 278 3.84 -16.95 -15.17
CA LYS A 278 4.36 -16.32 -16.39
C LYS A 278 3.98 -14.84 -16.47
N ASN A 279 4.85 -14.05 -17.10
CA ASN A 279 4.61 -12.63 -17.40
C ASN A 279 4.23 -11.82 -16.16
N THR A 280 4.88 -12.09 -15.03
CA THR A 280 4.72 -11.34 -13.78
C THR A 280 5.92 -10.43 -13.52
N VAL A 281 5.65 -9.24 -13.02
CA VAL A 281 6.63 -8.36 -12.39
C VAL A 281 6.27 -8.26 -10.92
N LEU A 282 7.17 -8.69 -10.04
CA LEU A 282 6.93 -8.79 -8.60
C LEU A 282 7.87 -7.83 -7.86
N THR A 283 7.32 -7.04 -6.95
CA THR A 283 8.07 -6.12 -6.07
C THR A 283 7.73 -6.38 -4.61
N PRO A 284 8.66 -6.19 -3.66
CA PRO A 284 8.52 -6.66 -2.28
C PRO A 284 7.80 -5.64 -1.38
N HIS A 285 6.59 -5.21 -1.73
CA HIS A 285 5.76 -4.23 -1.02
C HIS A 285 6.51 -2.91 -0.82
N VAL A 286 6.92 -2.30 -1.93
CA VAL A 286 7.72 -1.07 -1.96
C VAL A 286 7.03 0.11 -2.61
N ALA A 287 5.75 -0.02 -3.01
CA ALA A 287 5.03 1.05 -3.69
C ALA A 287 4.99 2.37 -2.90
N TYR A 288 5.03 2.29 -1.58
CA TYR A 288 5.07 3.45 -0.69
C TYR A 288 6.48 4.02 -0.44
N LEU A 289 7.53 3.27 -0.82
CA LEU A 289 8.90 3.48 -0.32
C LEU A 289 9.69 4.39 -1.26
N THR A 290 9.47 5.70 -1.15
CA THR A 290 10.28 6.74 -1.80
C THR A 290 10.80 7.73 -0.75
N ASP A 291 11.87 8.43 -1.05
CA ASP A 291 12.48 9.40 -0.15
C ASP A 291 11.45 10.47 0.27
N GLU A 292 10.70 11.00 -0.69
CA GLU A 292 9.68 12.02 -0.47
C GLU A 292 8.53 11.49 0.39
N ALA A 293 8.06 10.28 0.11
CA ALA A 293 7.00 9.66 0.90
C ALA A 293 7.44 9.41 2.35
N MET A 294 8.69 8.96 2.58
CA MET A 294 9.20 8.73 3.93
C MET A 294 9.30 10.04 4.73
N ILE A 295 9.77 11.12 4.09
CA ILE A 295 9.83 12.44 4.71
C ILE A 295 8.43 12.93 5.06
N LEU A 296 7.49 12.90 4.11
CA LEU A 296 6.12 13.31 4.32
C LEU A 296 5.42 12.49 5.41
N ARG A 297 5.67 11.18 5.43
CA ARG A 297 5.17 10.26 6.46
C ARG A 297 5.61 10.67 7.87
N ALA A 298 6.90 10.98 8.02
CA ALA A 298 7.43 11.44 9.30
C ALA A 298 6.75 12.74 9.74
N HIS A 299 6.62 13.73 8.86
CA HIS A 299 5.92 14.97 9.16
C HIS A 299 4.47 14.73 9.62
N ILE A 300 3.68 13.95 8.86
CA ILE A 300 2.28 13.66 9.23
C ILE A 300 2.20 12.97 10.59
N ALA A 301 3.08 12.01 10.87
CA ALA A 301 3.08 11.30 12.14
C ALA A 301 3.40 12.25 13.32
N PHE A 302 4.37 13.11 13.18
CA PHE A 302 4.67 14.11 14.22
C PHE A 302 3.57 15.16 14.35
N GLU A 303 2.98 15.63 13.26
CA GLU A 303 1.83 16.55 13.27
C GLU A 303 0.62 15.92 13.97
N ASN A 304 0.31 14.65 13.75
CA ASN A 304 -0.74 13.93 14.47
C ASN A 304 -0.47 13.90 15.97
N THR A 305 0.77 13.63 16.37
CA THR A 305 1.19 13.64 17.77
C THR A 305 1.00 15.02 18.40
N LEU A 306 1.51 16.06 17.73
CA LEU A 306 1.38 17.46 18.22
C LEU A 306 -0.08 17.88 18.32
N ALA A 307 -0.90 17.56 17.33
CA ALA A 307 -2.32 17.86 17.34
C ALA A 307 -3.06 17.16 18.50
N TYR A 308 -2.68 15.91 18.80
CA TYR A 308 -3.22 15.20 19.96
C TYR A 308 -2.80 15.83 21.28
N LEU A 309 -1.52 16.21 21.43
CA LEU A 309 -1.01 16.91 22.60
C LEU A 309 -1.69 18.28 22.82
N ASP A 310 -2.04 18.98 21.75
CA ASP A 310 -2.75 20.26 21.77
C ASP A 310 -4.29 20.08 21.95
N GLY A 311 -4.79 18.85 22.19
CA GLY A 311 -6.22 18.55 22.38
C GLY A 311 -7.07 18.65 21.10
N LYS A 312 -6.45 18.60 19.94
CA LYS A 312 -7.10 18.68 18.61
C LYS A 312 -6.71 17.46 17.75
N PRO A 313 -7.05 16.22 18.17
CA PRO A 313 -6.65 15.04 17.46
C PRO A 313 -7.12 15.06 16.01
N GLN A 314 -6.25 14.58 15.12
CA GLN A 314 -6.52 14.47 13.68
C GLN A 314 -6.15 13.08 13.15
N ASN A 315 -6.68 12.72 11.97
CA ASN A 315 -6.43 11.44 11.31
C ASN A 315 -6.74 10.22 12.19
N ILE A 316 -7.70 10.34 13.10
CA ILE A 316 -8.18 9.22 13.93
C ILE A 316 -9.02 8.29 13.07
N VAL A 317 -8.78 6.97 13.20
CA VAL A 317 -9.37 5.94 12.31
C VAL A 317 -10.20 4.87 13.03
N ASN A 318 -10.36 4.96 14.37
CA ASN A 318 -11.16 4.04 15.19
C ASN A 318 -12.17 4.74 16.10
#